data_a7dd09044a9112130ea9def71c831275
#
_entry.id   a7dd09044a9112130ea9def71c831275
#
_cell.length_a   1.000
_cell.length_b   1.000
_cell.length_c   1.000
_cell.angle_alpha   90.00
_cell.angle_beta   90.00
_cell.angle_gamma   90.00
#
_symmetry.space_group_name_H-M   'P 1'
#
loop_
_entity.id
_entity.type
_entity.pdbx_description
1 polymer ?
#
loop_
_entity_poly.entity_id
_entity_poly.type
_entity_poly.pdbx_seq_one_letter_code
_entity_poly.pdbx_strand_id
1 'polypeptide(L)'
;QEEFGAVVMMTETDWNMTDEPAIYQEYPKPIRHLSASDGSTLNLGRTRLRFMETPGHTPGVLSTRFTVYDNGYPHEAFLFGGVGLNFSGVERTEMYINSVQRLMQLEGIEVNIPNHADSGEVFDRYEMLQDRQDGDPHPFVDPESWDAWLDILKKNAQSKLEREQRAAN
;
A
#
# COMPACT_ATOMS: atom_id res chain seq x y z
N GLN A 1 -11.53 -16.71 2.21
CA GLN A 1 -12.78 -16.72 1.43
C GLN A 1 -13.75 -17.77 1.97
N GLU A 2 -13.34 -19.01 2.03
CA GLU A 2 -14.23 -20.13 2.41
C GLU A 2 -14.72 -20.00 3.86
N GLU A 3 -13.86 -19.65 4.80
CA GLU A 3 -14.19 -19.59 6.22
C GLU A 3 -15.10 -18.40 6.57
N PHE A 4 -14.87 -17.22 5.97
CA PHE A 4 -15.53 -15.97 6.35
C PHE A 4 -16.45 -15.42 5.25
N GLY A 5 -16.58 -16.09 4.11
CA GLY A 5 -17.36 -15.59 2.98
C GLY A 5 -16.82 -14.26 2.42
N ALA A 6 -15.53 -13.97 2.64
CA ALA A 6 -14.93 -12.69 2.24
C ALA A 6 -14.88 -12.55 0.72
N VAL A 7 -15.25 -11.37 0.23
CA VAL A 7 -15.10 -11.01 -1.18
C VAL A 7 -13.66 -10.55 -1.43
N VAL A 8 -12.99 -11.19 -2.40
CA VAL A 8 -11.64 -10.81 -2.81
C VAL A 8 -11.70 -9.91 -4.03
N MET A 9 -10.91 -8.85 -3.99
CA MET A 9 -10.79 -7.88 -5.08
C MET A 9 -9.31 -7.64 -5.40
N MET A 10 -8.98 -7.66 -6.69
CA MET A 10 -7.65 -7.34 -7.22
C MET A 10 -7.82 -6.53 -8.51
N THR A 11 -6.73 -6.01 -9.05
CA THR A 11 -6.73 -5.52 -10.44
C THR A 11 -6.85 -6.67 -11.42
N GLU A 12 -7.26 -6.39 -12.66
CA GLU A 12 -7.25 -7.41 -13.73
C GLU A 12 -5.85 -7.98 -13.95
N THR A 13 -4.83 -7.14 -13.87
CA THR A 13 -3.42 -7.53 -14.02
C THR A 13 -3.02 -8.57 -12.98
N ASP A 14 -3.33 -8.34 -11.70
CA ASP A 14 -2.99 -9.28 -10.64
C ASP A 14 -3.89 -10.51 -10.64
N TRP A 15 -5.15 -10.41 -11.05
CA TRP A 15 -5.99 -11.58 -11.29
C TRP A 15 -5.40 -12.52 -12.35
N ASN A 16 -4.86 -11.97 -13.45
CA ASN A 16 -4.22 -12.77 -14.49
C ASN A 16 -2.94 -13.45 -13.99
N MET A 17 -2.19 -12.80 -13.05
CA MET A 17 -1.05 -13.44 -12.40
C MET A 17 -1.45 -14.66 -11.55
N THR A 18 -2.67 -14.69 -11.01
CA THR A 18 -3.16 -15.84 -10.25
C THR A 18 -3.38 -17.10 -11.12
N ASP A 19 -3.29 -16.99 -12.43
CA ASP A 19 -3.35 -18.16 -13.33
C ASP A 19 -1.99 -18.87 -13.46
N GLU A 20 -0.89 -18.27 -12.97
CA GLU A 20 0.44 -18.89 -12.97
C GLU A 20 0.55 -20.01 -11.92
N PRO A 21 0.69 -21.28 -12.32
CA PRO A 21 0.66 -22.41 -11.38
C PRO A 21 1.73 -22.38 -10.29
N ALA A 22 2.87 -21.73 -10.57
CA ALA A 22 3.99 -21.66 -9.65
C ALA A 22 3.68 -20.87 -8.37
N ILE A 23 2.71 -19.95 -8.40
CA ILE A 23 2.37 -19.07 -7.29
C ILE A 23 1.60 -19.83 -6.18
N TYR A 24 0.88 -20.90 -6.53
CA TYR A 24 -0.06 -21.59 -5.63
C TYR A 24 0.39 -22.99 -5.21
N GLN A 25 1.69 -23.26 -5.19
CA GLN A 25 2.20 -24.54 -4.69
C GLN A 25 1.97 -24.74 -3.19
N GLU A 26 1.97 -23.65 -2.41
CA GLU A 26 1.83 -23.68 -0.96
C GLU A 26 0.47 -23.17 -0.45
N TYR A 27 -0.24 -22.35 -1.24
CA TYR A 27 -1.48 -21.69 -0.83
C TYR A 27 -2.60 -21.92 -1.85
N PRO A 28 -3.84 -22.06 -1.40
CA PRO A 28 -4.97 -22.20 -2.32
C PRO A 28 -5.13 -20.94 -3.19
N LYS A 29 -5.42 -21.16 -4.48
CA LYS A 29 -5.72 -20.07 -5.41
C LYS A 29 -6.98 -19.32 -4.93
N PRO A 30 -6.97 -17.97 -4.85
CA PRO A 30 -8.14 -17.21 -4.49
C PRO A 30 -9.21 -17.32 -5.60
N ILE A 31 -10.47 -17.41 -5.19
CA ILE A 31 -11.60 -17.35 -6.11
C ILE A 31 -11.80 -15.88 -6.51
N ARG A 32 -11.79 -15.62 -7.81
CA ARG A 32 -11.99 -14.28 -8.37
C ARG A 32 -13.42 -13.80 -8.11
N HIS A 33 -13.57 -12.66 -7.43
CA HIS A 33 -14.87 -12.05 -7.19
C HIS A 33 -15.00 -10.69 -7.90
N LEU A 34 -14.19 -9.72 -7.54
CA LEU A 34 -14.27 -8.36 -8.07
C LEU A 34 -12.94 -7.92 -8.66
N SER A 35 -13.04 -7.06 -9.65
CA SER A 35 -11.89 -6.33 -10.19
C SER A 35 -12.00 -4.86 -9.84
N ALA A 36 -10.87 -4.26 -9.47
CA ALA A 36 -10.73 -2.82 -9.29
C ALA A 36 -9.75 -2.27 -10.32
N SER A 37 -9.92 -1.00 -10.65
CA SER A 37 -9.03 -0.24 -11.52
C SER A 37 -8.65 1.08 -10.86
N ASP A 38 -7.67 1.74 -11.45
CA ASP A 38 -7.24 3.07 -11.01
C ASP A 38 -8.43 4.06 -10.96
N GLY A 39 -8.56 4.75 -9.82
CA GLY A 39 -9.64 5.71 -9.58
C GLY A 39 -11.01 5.10 -9.25
N SER A 40 -11.17 3.77 -9.33
CA SER A 40 -12.43 3.13 -8.92
C SER A 40 -12.69 3.28 -7.41
N THR A 41 -13.95 3.11 -7.00
CA THR A 41 -14.36 3.30 -5.60
C THR A 41 -15.24 2.16 -5.13
N LEU A 42 -15.18 1.86 -3.82
CA LEU A 42 -16.07 0.94 -3.14
C LEU A 42 -16.60 1.58 -1.86
N ASN A 43 -17.89 1.45 -1.59
CA ASN A 43 -18.44 1.82 -0.30
C ASN A 43 -18.52 0.59 0.60
N LEU A 44 -17.84 0.63 1.73
CA LEU A 44 -17.89 -0.39 2.76
C LEU A 44 -18.58 0.21 3.99
N GLY A 45 -19.88 -0.05 4.12
CA GLY A 45 -20.71 0.63 5.10
C GLY A 45 -20.71 2.15 4.88
N ARG A 46 -20.22 2.91 5.84
CA ARG A 46 -20.12 4.38 5.77
C ARG A 46 -18.77 4.89 5.23
N THR A 47 -17.81 3.99 5.04
CA THR A 47 -16.49 4.34 4.55
C THR A 47 -16.43 4.19 3.03
N ARG A 48 -15.99 5.24 2.34
CA ARG A 48 -15.71 5.22 0.91
C ARG A 48 -14.24 4.96 0.68
N LEU A 49 -13.93 3.85 0.04
CA LEU A 49 -12.59 3.48 -0.42
C LEU A 49 -12.38 4.02 -1.83
N ARG A 50 -11.22 4.63 -2.09
CA ARG A 50 -10.78 5.03 -3.44
C ARG A 50 -9.52 4.26 -3.77
N PHE A 51 -9.53 3.56 -4.89
CA PHE A 51 -8.41 2.72 -5.31
C PHE A 51 -7.48 3.48 -6.24
N MET A 52 -6.19 3.16 -6.12
CA MET A 52 -5.13 3.66 -6.97
C MET A 52 -4.23 2.48 -7.35
N GLU A 53 -4.00 2.29 -8.64
CA GLU A 53 -2.98 1.33 -9.09
C GLU A 53 -1.59 1.92 -8.86
N THR A 54 -0.77 1.16 -8.16
CA THR A 54 0.62 1.52 -7.81
C THR A 54 1.55 0.37 -8.16
N PRO A 55 1.73 0.06 -9.46
CA PRO A 55 2.50 -1.08 -9.92
C PRO A 55 3.96 -1.03 -9.48
N GLY A 56 4.57 -2.21 -9.32
CA GLY A 56 5.97 -2.39 -8.94
C GLY A 56 6.19 -3.65 -8.12
N HIS A 57 5.67 -3.74 -6.90
CA HIS A 57 5.74 -4.98 -6.10
C HIS A 57 5.07 -6.15 -6.84
N THR A 58 3.86 -5.97 -7.34
CA THR A 58 3.30 -6.70 -8.48
C THR A 58 2.96 -5.70 -9.60
N PRO A 59 2.74 -6.16 -10.84
CA PRO A 59 2.32 -5.26 -11.92
C PRO A 59 0.94 -4.62 -11.71
N GLY A 60 0.10 -5.20 -10.84
CA GLY A 60 -1.26 -4.76 -10.59
C GLY A 60 -1.52 -4.35 -9.13
N VAL A 61 -0.50 -3.93 -8.37
CA VAL A 61 -0.69 -3.48 -6.98
C VAL A 61 -1.82 -2.48 -6.86
N LEU A 62 -2.72 -2.74 -5.92
CA LEU A 62 -3.83 -1.87 -5.57
C LEU A 62 -3.55 -1.19 -4.22
N SER A 63 -3.56 0.13 -4.21
CA SER A 63 -3.47 0.97 -3.02
C SER A 63 -4.81 1.63 -2.74
N THR A 64 -5.02 2.10 -1.51
CA THR A 64 -6.35 2.58 -1.11
C THR A 64 -6.25 3.86 -0.29
N ARG A 65 -7.03 4.88 -0.68
CA ARG A 65 -7.26 6.11 0.08
C ARG A 65 -8.65 6.09 0.70
N PHE A 66 -8.76 6.48 1.98
CA PHE A 66 -10.03 6.55 2.69
C PHE A 66 -9.93 7.44 3.93
N THR A 67 -11.10 7.85 4.46
CA THR A 67 -11.16 8.68 5.67
C THR A 67 -11.25 7.80 6.91
N VAL A 68 -10.43 8.11 7.92
CA VAL A 68 -10.50 7.58 9.29
C VAL A 68 -10.87 8.70 10.26
N TYR A 69 -11.18 8.37 11.52
CA TYR A 69 -11.65 9.34 12.49
C TYR A 69 -10.94 9.18 13.82
N ASP A 70 -10.47 10.30 14.40
CA ASP A 70 -10.07 10.41 15.81
C ASP A 70 -11.03 11.32 16.54
N ASN A 71 -11.73 10.80 17.55
CA ASN A 71 -12.73 11.56 18.32
C ASN A 71 -13.77 12.33 17.48
N GLY A 72 -14.12 11.77 16.31
CA GLY A 72 -15.06 12.37 15.36
C GLY A 72 -14.44 13.33 14.35
N TYR A 73 -13.17 13.67 14.46
CA TYR A 73 -12.44 14.47 13.48
C TYR A 73 -11.93 13.58 12.33
N PRO A 74 -12.21 13.95 11.06
CA PRO A 74 -11.80 13.16 9.91
C PRO A 74 -10.33 13.38 9.58
N HIS A 75 -9.63 12.30 9.19
CA HIS A 75 -8.26 12.30 8.68
C HIS A 75 -8.18 11.45 7.43
N GLU A 76 -7.44 11.91 6.42
CA GLU A 76 -7.23 11.14 5.21
C GLU A 76 -6.11 10.12 5.40
N ALA A 77 -6.46 8.86 5.24
CA ALA A 77 -5.56 7.71 5.34
C ALA A 77 -5.21 7.15 3.96
N PHE A 78 -3.99 6.66 3.84
CA PHE A 78 -3.55 5.96 2.64
C PHE A 78 -2.88 4.63 2.99
N LEU A 79 -3.34 3.56 2.36
CA LEU A 79 -2.73 2.23 2.40
C LEU A 79 -1.98 2.00 1.09
N PHE A 80 -0.63 1.97 1.16
CA PHE A 80 0.19 1.59 0.03
C PHE A 80 0.32 0.07 -0.02
N GLY A 81 -0.26 -0.57 -1.05
CA GLY A 81 -0.34 -2.02 -1.18
C GLY A 81 0.98 -2.71 -1.54
N GLY A 82 1.98 -1.98 -1.97
CA GLY A 82 3.19 -2.53 -2.57
C GLY A 82 4.52 -2.05 -1.98
N VAL A 83 4.63 -1.90 -0.67
CA VAL A 83 5.82 -1.35 0.01
C VAL A 83 7.11 -2.16 -0.24
N GLY A 84 7.02 -3.49 -0.31
CA GLY A 84 8.18 -4.37 -0.37
C GLY A 84 8.94 -4.31 -1.70
N LEU A 85 10.28 -4.34 -1.64
CA LEU A 85 11.18 -4.38 -2.79
C LEU A 85 11.73 -5.80 -3.09
N ASN A 86 11.03 -6.84 -2.64
CA ASN A 86 11.39 -8.26 -2.80
C ASN A 86 11.03 -8.83 -4.18
N PHE A 87 11.19 -8.05 -5.22
CA PHE A 87 11.06 -8.42 -6.61
C PHE A 87 12.37 -8.07 -7.36
N SER A 88 12.49 -8.43 -8.64
CA SER A 88 13.66 -8.14 -9.47
C SER A 88 13.27 -7.66 -10.86
N GLY A 89 14.20 -6.97 -11.51
CA GLY A 89 14.08 -6.48 -12.89
C GLY A 89 13.98 -4.96 -12.98
N VAL A 90 14.82 -4.39 -13.84
CA VAL A 90 14.94 -2.93 -14.09
C VAL A 90 13.57 -2.30 -14.36
N GLU A 91 12.81 -2.83 -15.31
CA GLU A 91 11.50 -2.31 -15.69
C GLU A 91 10.54 -2.26 -14.49
N ARG A 92 10.53 -3.32 -13.70
CA ARG A 92 9.65 -3.42 -12.53
C ARG A 92 10.04 -2.45 -11.41
N THR A 93 11.35 -2.24 -11.23
CA THR A 93 11.86 -1.25 -10.27
C THR A 93 11.55 0.18 -10.74
N GLU A 94 11.59 0.45 -12.03
CA GLU A 94 11.15 1.73 -12.60
C GLU A 94 9.64 1.96 -12.40
N MET A 95 8.80 0.93 -12.60
CA MET A 95 7.36 1.01 -12.30
C MET A 95 7.11 1.37 -10.84
N TYR A 96 7.84 0.75 -9.90
CA TYR A 96 7.75 1.06 -8.48
C TYR A 96 8.13 2.52 -8.18
N ILE A 97 9.25 3.00 -8.73
CA ILE A 97 9.69 4.39 -8.56
C ILE A 97 8.62 5.36 -9.08
N ASN A 98 8.04 5.09 -10.25
CA ASN A 98 6.98 5.91 -10.82
C ASN A 98 5.72 5.91 -9.91
N SER A 99 5.38 4.78 -9.31
CA SER A 99 4.28 4.68 -8.36
C SER A 99 4.56 5.52 -7.12
N VAL A 100 5.74 5.42 -6.52
CA VAL A 100 6.12 6.25 -5.35
C VAL A 100 6.10 7.74 -5.72
N GLN A 101 6.62 8.13 -6.90
CA GLN A 101 6.56 9.51 -7.36
C GLN A 101 5.13 10.03 -7.53
N ARG A 102 4.20 9.16 -7.97
CA ARG A 102 2.78 9.48 -8.05
C ARG A 102 2.17 9.68 -6.66
N LEU A 103 2.54 8.86 -5.68
CA LEU A 103 2.10 9.01 -4.30
C LEU A 103 2.59 10.32 -3.68
N MET A 104 3.81 10.77 -4.00
CA MET A 104 4.35 12.06 -3.55
C MET A 104 3.60 13.29 -4.08
N GLN A 105 2.70 13.12 -5.06
CA GLN A 105 1.82 14.18 -5.54
C GLN A 105 0.46 14.21 -4.82
N LEU A 106 0.22 13.27 -3.90
CA LEU A 106 -1.02 13.26 -3.13
C LEU A 106 -0.93 14.28 -2.00
N GLU A 107 -1.90 15.14 -1.94
CA GLU A 107 -2.02 16.14 -0.88
C GLU A 107 -2.99 15.67 0.21
N GLY A 108 -2.74 16.11 1.45
CA GLY A 108 -3.63 15.94 2.59
C GLY A 108 -3.69 14.52 3.14
N ILE A 109 -2.68 13.69 2.89
CA ILE A 109 -2.55 12.40 3.59
C ILE A 109 -1.99 12.66 4.99
N GLU A 110 -2.74 12.27 6.01
CA GLU A 110 -2.41 12.48 7.41
C GLU A 110 -2.10 11.18 8.14
N VAL A 111 -2.58 10.03 7.61
CA VAL A 111 -2.39 8.72 8.22
C VAL A 111 -1.80 7.75 7.22
N ASN A 112 -0.54 7.37 7.45
CA ASN A 112 0.14 6.33 6.68
C ASN A 112 -0.22 4.94 7.23
N ILE A 113 -0.80 4.08 6.38
CA ILE A 113 -1.11 2.68 6.72
C ILE A 113 -0.27 1.78 5.81
N PRO A 114 0.96 1.42 6.21
CA PRO A 114 1.77 0.50 5.42
C PRO A 114 1.21 -0.92 5.54
N ASN A 115 1.33 -1.71 4.47
CA ASN A 115 0.96 -3.14 4.49
C ASN A 115 2.00 -4.03 5.21
N HIS A 116 3.13 -3.45 5.68
CA HIS A 116 4.13 -4.08 6.54
C HIS A 116 4.32 -3.23 7.80
N ALA A 117 4.11 -3.80 8.96
CA ALA A 117 4.12 -3.07 10.24
C ALA A 117 5.49 -2.47 10.62
N ASP A 118 6.58 -3.07 10.16
CA ASP A 118 7.95 -2.58 10.32
C ASP A 118 8.30 -1.41 9.37
N SER A 119 7.42 -1.13 8.40
CA SER A 119 7.57 -0.04 7.46
C SER A 119 6.61 1.11 7.82
N GLY A 120 7.03 2.06 8.62
CA GLY A 120 6.20 3.20 9.04
C GLY A 120 5.91 3.24 10.53
N GLU A 121 6.78 2.61 11.32
CA GLU A 121 6.80 2.74 12.78
C GLU A 121 5.48 2.32 13.47
N VAL A 122 4.78 1.32 12.89
CA VAL A 122 3.44 0.95 13.38
C VAL A 122 3.46 0.48 14.83
N PHE A 123 4.49 -0.29 15.24
CA PHE A 123 4.59 -0.78 16.61
C PHE A 123 4.93 0.34 17.59
N ASP A 124 5.85 1.24 17.25
CA ASP A 124 6.21 2.38 18.10
C ASP A 124 5.01 3.33 18.29
N ARG A 125 4.28 3.61 17.21
CA ARG A 125 3.03 4.40 17.24
C ARG A 125 1.93 3.71 18.04
N TYR A 126 1.86 2.38 17.98
CA TYR A 126 0.92 1.61 18.80
C TYR A 126 1.25 1.72 20.30
N GLU A 127 2.53 1.64 20.68
CA GLU A 127 2.97 1.83 22.06
C GLU A 127 2.62 3.24 22.56
N MET A 128 2.93 4.27 21.75
CA MET A 128 2.53 5.66 22.07
C MET A 128 1.01 5.81 22.24
N LEU A 129 0.22 5.08 21.47
CA LEU A 129 -1.25 5.11 21.58
C LEU A 129 -1.75 4.54 22.91
N GLN A 130 -1.03 3.55 23.50
CA GLN A 130 -1.41 2.96 24.79
C GLN A 130 -1.24 3.97 25.94
N ASP A 131 -0.27 4.87 25.82
CA ASP A 131 0.04 5.89 26.83
C ASP A 131 -0.70 7.22 26.60
N ARG A 132 -1.44 7.34 25.48
CA ARG A 132 -2.15 8.56 25.08
C ARG A 132 -3.19 8.98 26.13
N GLN A 133 -3.17 10.25 26.51
CA GLN A 133 -4.14 10.87 27.40
C GLN A 133 -5.17 11.71 26.61
N ASP A 134 -6.27 12.08 27.27
CA ASP A 134 -7.27 12.96 26.66
C ASP A 134 -6.65 14.31 26.27
N GLY A 135 -6.78 14.67 25.00
CA GLY A 135 -6.23 15.90 24.44
C GLY A 135 -4.86 15.76 23.78
N ASP A 136 -4.19 14.62 23.92
CA ASP A 136 -2.95 14.38 23.22
C ASP A 136 -3.19 14.12 21.70
N PRO A 137 -2.23 14.51 20.83
CA PRO A 137 -2.27 14.16 19.42
C PRO A 137 -2.37 12.65 19.21
N HIS A 138 -3.05 12.22 18.15
CA HIS A 138 -3.11 10.81 17.80
C HIS A 138 -1.80 10.37 17.14
N PRO A 139 -1.07 9.35 17.65
CA PRO A 139 0.26 8.99 17.14
C PRO A 139 0.30 8.57 15.67
N PHE A 140 -0.81 8.10 15.13
CA PHE A 140 -0.93 7.74 13.71
C PHE A 140 -1.33 8.91 12.81
N VAL A 141 -1.71 10.08 13.36
CA VAL A 141 -2.02 11.30 12.60
C VAL A 141 -0.75 12.13 12.52
N ASP A 142 -0.01 11.96 11.43
CA ASP A 142 1.29 12.57 11.24
C ASP A 142 1.56 12.80 9.74
N PRO A 143 1.11 13.95 9.21
CA PRO A 143 1.28 14.26 7.79
C PRO A 143 2.75 14.40 7.37
N GLU A 144 3.66 14.81 8.28
CA GLU A 144 5.08 14.96 7.96
C GLU A 144 5.75 13.60 7.73
N SER A 145 5.31 12.56 8.45
CA SER A 145 5.84 11.21 8.28
C SER A 145 5.52 10.61 6.92
N TRP A 146 4.42 10.98 6.29
CA TRP A 146 4.03 10.51 4.96
C TRP A 146 5.09 10.86 3.91
N ASP A 147 5.47 12.12 3.82
CA ASP A 147 6.45 12.59 2.84
C ASP A 147 7.84 12.02 3.13
N ALA A 148 8.27 12.01 4.38
CA ALA A 148 9.55 11.45 4.79
C ALA A 148 9.64 9.93 4.47
N TRP A 149 8.56 9.21 4.68
CA TRP A 149 8.48 7.78 4.39
C TRP A 149 8.57 7.51 2.88
N LEU A 150 7.86 8.27 2.03
CA LEU A 150 7.94 8.15 0.58
C LEU A 150 9.34 8.47 0.04
N ASP A 151 10.03 9.44 0.62
CA ASP A 151 11.44 9.74 0.27
C ASP A 151 12.36 8.55 0.56
N ILE A 152 12.17 7.86 1.68
CA ILE A 152 12.91 6.65 2.02
C ILE A 152 12.63 5.54 1.00
N LEU A 153 11.36 5.29 0.67
CA LEU A 153 10.99 4.28 -0.32
C LEU A 153 11.60 4.56 -1.69
N LYS A 154 11.53 5.81 -2.15
CA LYS A 154 12.11 6.25 -3.42
C LYS A 154 13.62 6.04 -3.44
N LYS A 155 14.34 6.47 -2.41
CA LYS A 155 15.80 6.30 -2.28
C LYS A 155 16.20 4.83 -2.31
N ASN A 156 15.48 3.98 -1.59
CA ASN A 156 15.75 2.54 -1.56
C ASN A 156 15.53 1.90 -2.95
N ALA A 157 14.45 2.28 -3.63
CA ALA A 157 14.16 1.80 -4.98
C ALA A 157 15.18 2.29 -6.02
N GLN A 158 15.63 3.54 -5.93
CA GLN A 158 16.70 4.06 -6.80
C GLN A 158 18.01 3.31 -6.60
N SER A 159 18.39 3.03 -5.35
CA SER A 159 19.59 2.23 -5.03
C SER A 159 19.48 0.79 -5.56
N LYS A 160 18.27 0.22 -5.55
CA LYS A 160 18.00 -1.10 -6.15
C LYS A 160 18.14 -1.04 -7.67
N LEU A 161 17.56 -0.03 -8.33
CA LEU A 161 17.61 0.16 -9.77
C LEU A 161 19.05 0.25 -10.26
N GLU A 162 19.91 1.05 -9.60
CA GLU A 162 21.32 1.14 -9.93
C GLU A 162 22.08 -0.19 -9.87
N ARG A 163 21.77 -1.01 -8.84
CA ARG A 163 22.36 -2.37 -8.72
C ARG A 163 21.94 -3.28 -9.86
N GLU A 164 20.63 -3.25 -10.21
CA GLU A 164 20.09 -4.09 -11.29
C GLU A 164 20.63 -3.68 -12.66
N GLN A 165 20.76 -2.39 -12.93
CA GLN A 165 21.35 -1.88 -14.17
C GLN A 165 22.84 -2.25 -14.32
N ARG A 166 23.60 -2.23 -13.22
CA ARG A 166 25.01 -2.69 -13.25
C ARG A 166 25.13 -4.20 -13.46
N ALA A 167 24.19 -4.97 -12.97
CA ALA A 167 24.19 -6.43 -13.13
C ALA A 167 23.74 -6.87 -14.53
N ALA A 168 23.06 -6.02 -15.28
CA ALA A 168 22.59 -6.28 -16.64
C ALA A 168 23.63 -5.90 -17.72
N ASN A 169 24.69 -5.15 -17.37
CA ASN A 169 25.80 -4.75 -18.25
C ASN A 169 27.04 -5.64 -18.03
#